data_4af9699e3c47bcad61b73bd759bb4307
#
_entry.id   4af9699e3c47bcad61b73bd759bb4307
#
_cell.length_a   1.000
_cell.length_b   1.000
_cell.length_c   1.000
_cell.angle_alpha   90.00
_cell.angle_beta   90.00
_cell.angle_gamma   90.00
#
_symmetry.space_group_name_H-M   'P 1'
#
loop_
_entity.id
_entity.type
_entity.pdbx_description
1 polymer ?
#
loop_
_entity_poly.entity_id
_entity_poly.type
_entity_poly.pdbx_seq_one_letter_code
_entity_poly.pdbx_strand_id
1 'polypeptide(L)'
;MKIDLQELQRQQRAVQRASTEQVASKSEQTGSWADFLNRDIQLFGTGLSWQHKEAFFSELSVLLRAGLDIRSALELVQTNQDKPKIQTTYQEIYDTLVSGAGLAEAMASTKQFSVYEISSIRIAEESGKLLPVLDRLAEHFAK
;
A
#
# COMPACT_ATOMS: atom_id res chain seq x y z
N MET A 1 -27.48 -48.21 -22.05
CA MET A 1 -26.82 -46.92 -22.01
C MET A 1 -25.79 -46.92 -20.90
N LYS A 2 -24.55 -47.04 -21.26
CA LYS A 2 -23.47 -46.86 -20.29
C LYS A 2 -22.93 -45.43 -20.44
N ILE A 3 -23.24 -44.57 -19.51
CA ILE A 3 -22.65 -43.25 -19.39
C ILE A 3 -21.20 -43.48 -18.96
N ASP A 4 -20.25 -43.11 -19.79
CA ASP A 4 -18.85 -43.24 -19.48
C ASP A 4 -18.45 -42.12 -18.48
N LEU A 5 -18.30 -42.54 -17.23
CA LEU A 5 -17.88 -41.63 -16.14
C LEU A 5 -16.54 -40.97 -16.41
N GLN A 6 -15.69 -41.63 -17.22
CA GLN A 6 -14.40 -41.06 -17.61
C GLN A 6 -14.54 -39.88 -18.57
N GLU A 7 -15.54 -39.94 -19.44
CA GLU A 7 -15.82 -38.87 -20.40
C GLU A 7 -16.43 -37.67 -19.74
N LEU A 8 -17.31 -37.85 -18.75
CA LEU A 8 -17.86 -36.80 -17.92
C LEU A 8 -16.76 -36.12 -17.10
N GLN A 9 -15.83 -36.89 -16.55
CA GLN A 9 -14.70 -36.33 -15.82
C GLN A 9 -13.74 -35.55 -16.72
N ARG A 10 -13.55 -35.97 -17.97
CA ARG A 10 -12.77 -35.22 -18.95
C ARG A 10 -13.43 -33.90 -19.31
N GLN A 11 -14.74 -33.89 -19.48
CA GLN A 11 -15.50 -32.67 -19.78
C GLN A 11 -15.47 -31.71 -18.62
N GLN A 12 -15.59 -32.17 -17.38
CA GLN A 12 -15.49 -31.33 -16.20
C GLN A 12 -14.08 -30.73 -16.03
N ARG A 13 -13.03 -31.52 -16.32
CA ARG A 13 -11.66 -31.04 -16.30
C ARG A 13 -11.37 -30.01 -17.40
N ALA A 14 -11.95 -30.20 -18.57
CA ALA A 14 -11.83 -29.26 -19.69
C ALA A 14 -12.54 -27.93 -19.37
N VAL A 15 -13.70 -27.98 -18.75
CA VAL A 15 -14.45 -26.80 -18.34
C VAL A 15 -13.71 -26.05 -17.20
N GLN A 16 -13.12 -26.77 -16.27
CA GLN A 16 -12.31 -26.16 -15.21
C GLN A 16 -11.04 -25.54 -15.76
N ARG A 17 -10.37 -26.18 -16.73
CA ARG A 17 -9.19 -25.59 -17.37
C ARG A 17 -9.55 -24.35 -18.18
N ALA A 18 -10.65 -24.39 -18.93
CA ALA A 18 -11.11 -23.25 -19.70
C ALA A 18 -11.51 -22.06 -18.79
N SER A 19 -12.11 -22.32 -17.65
CA SER A 19 -12.45 -21.27 -16.69
C SER A 19 -11.21 -20.71 -15.98
N THR A 20 -10.19 -21.53 -15.75
CA THR A 20 -8.92 -21.09 -15.18
C THR A 20 -8.10 -20.27 -16.18
N GLU A 21 -8.12 -20.66 -17.47
CA GLU A 21 -7.46 -19.89 -18.52
C GLU A 21 -8.17 -18.56 -18.82
N GLN A 22 -9.49 -18.53 -18.76
CA GLN A 22 -10.24 -17.27 -18.91
C GLN A 22 -10.05 -16.32 -17.75
N VAL A 23 -9.91 -16.82 -16.54
CA VAL A 23 -9.56 -16.00 -15.37
C VAL A 23 -8.12 -15.49 -15.49
N ALA A 24 -7.20 -16.32 -15.98
CA ALA A 24 -5.82 -15.93 -16.22
C ALA A 24 -5.68 -14.89 -17.35
N SER A 25 -6.44 -15.02 -18.44
CA SER A 25 -6.41 -14.06 -19.54
C SER A 25 -7.09 -12.74 -19.21
N LYS A 26 -8.08 -12.76 -18.34
CA LYS A 26 -8.72 -11.54 -17.83
C LYS A 26 -7.85 -10.82 -16.79
N SER A 27 -6.95 -11.54 -16.13
CA SER A 27 -5.98 -10.97 -15.19
C SER A 27 -4.82 -10.24 -15.89
N GLU A 28 -4.53 -10.56 -17.15
CA GLU A 28 -3.52 -9.83 -17.92
C GLU A 28 -3.96 -8.41 -18.31
N GLN A 29 -5.25 -8.17 -18.50
CA GLN A 29 -5.79 -6.83 -18.75
C GLN A 29 -6.02 -6.01 -17.46
N THR A 30 -6.10 -6.68 -16.32
CA THR A 30 -6.13 -6.05 -14.99
C THR A 30 -4.82 -6.24 -14.24
N GLY A 31 -3.74 -6.50 -14.97
CA GLY A 31 -2.43 -6.89 -14.43
C GLY A 31 -1.85 -5.92 -13.41
N SER A 32 -2.15 -4.63 -13.50
CA SER A 32 -1.72 -3.66 -12.50
C SER A 32 -2.47 -3.81 -11.17
N TRP A 33 -3.73 -4.29 -11.21
CA TRP A 33 -4.57 -4.47 -10.03
C TRP A 33 -4.25 -5.76 -9.26
N ALA A 34 -4.08 -6.87 -9.97
CA ALA A 34 -3.70 -8.15 -9.38
C ALA A 34 -2.28 -8.11 -8.82
N ASP A 35 -1.33 -7.49 -9.54
CA ASP A 35 0.03 -7.25 -9.06
C ASP A 35 0.04 -6.35 -7.83
N PHE A 36 -0.82 -5.35 -7.79
CA PHE A 36 -0.97 -4.44 -6.68
C PHE A 36 -1.54 -5.16 -5.44
N LEU A 37 -2.56 -6.00 -5.60
CA LEU A 37 -3.13 -6.83 -4.54
C LEU A 37 -2.15 -7.91 -4.05
N ASN A 38 -1.41 -8.55 -4.97
CA ASN A 38 -0.39 -9.54 -4.62
C ASN A 38 0.78 -8.92 -3.87
N ARG A 39 1.15 -7.68 -4.20
CA ARG A 39 2.15 -6.92 -3.45
C ARG A 39 1.69 -6.62 -2.04
N ASP A 40 0.42 -6.24 -1.88
CA ASP A 40 -0.18 -5.97 -0.57
C ASP A 40 -0.22 -7.23 0.30
N ILE A 41 -0.52 -8.39 -0.27
CA ILE A 41 -0.51 -9.69 0.42
C ILE A 41 0.91 -10.11 0.80
N GLN A 42 1.91 -9.89 -0.05
CA GLN A 42 3.31 -10.22 0.24
C GLN A 42 3.92 -9.29 1.30
N LEU A 43 3.42 -8.08 1.43
CA LEU A 43 3.89 -7.10 2.41
C LEU A 43 3.34 -7.35 3.82
N PHE A 44 2.36 -8.22 3.98
CA PHE A 44 1.73 -8.52 5.26
C PHE A 44 2.70 -9.08 6.31
N GLY A 45 3.84 -9.64 5.90
CA GLY A 45 4.88 -10.17 6.79
C GLY A 45 6.14 -9.32 6.90
N THR A 46 6.33 -8.31 6.01
CA THR A 46 7.58 -7.54 5.90
C THR A 46 7.38 -6.02 5.96
N GLY A 47 6.15 -5.54 5.97
CA GLY A 47 5.83 -4.11 6.04
C GLY A 47 6.05 -3.51 7.42
N LEU A 48 5.90 -2.19 7.50
CA LEU A 48 5.90 -1.48 8.77
C LEU A 48 4.83 -2.06 9.70
N SER A 49 5.19 -2.26 10.95
CA SER A 49 4.24 -2.72 11.94
C SER A 49 3.13 -1.70 12.17
N TRP A 50 2.03 -2.17 12.73
CA TRP A 50 0.89 -1.34 13.08
C TRP A 50 1.28 -0.14 13.95
N GLN A 51 2.13 -0.38 14.93
CA GLN A 51 2.64 0.63 15.86
C GLN A 51 3.51 1.68 15.16
N HIS A 52 4.34 1.28 14.21
CA HIS A 52 5.18 2.18 13.44
C HIS A 52 4.36 3.04 12.48
N LYS A 53 3.30 2.48 11.89
CA LYS A 53 2.38 3.24 11.05
C LYS A 53 1.62 4.29 11.85
N GLU A 54 1.12 3.90 13.03
CA GLU A 54 0.49 4.85 13.96
C GLU A 54 1.43 6.00 14.28
N ALA A 55 2.65 5.70 14.70
CA ALA A 55 3.65 6.71 15.02
C ALA A 55 3.95 7.61 13.83
N PHE A 56 4.13 7.03 12.65
CA PHE A 56 4.41 7.76 11.41
C PHE A 56 3.32 8.80 11.09
N PHE A 57 2.07 8.36 11.05
CA PHE A 57 0.95 9.25 10.74
C PHE A 57 0.69 10.28 11.85
N SER A 58 0.83 9.89 13.10
CA SER A 58 0.65 10.76 14.24
C SER A 58 1.74 11.86 14.30
N GLU A 59 2.98 11.48 14.14
CA GLU A 59 4.10 12.43 14.16
C GLU A 59 4.01 13.44 12.99
N LEU A 60 3.71 12.96 11.79
CA LEU A 60 3.50 13.85 10.65
C LEU A 60 2.34 14.82 10.90
N SER A 61 1.23 14.34 11.45
CA SER A 61 0.08 15.15 11.78
C SER A 61 0.45 16.28 12.76
N VAL A 62 1.15 15.94 13.83
CA VAL A 62 1.59 16.91 14.84
C VAL A 62 2.50 17.99 14.23
N LEU A 63 3.45 17.57 13.41
CA LEU A 63 4.41 18.49 12.79
C LEU A 63 3.75 19.42 11.76
N LEU A 64 2.83 18.89 10.95
CA LEU A 64 2.07 19.71 10.00
C LEU A 64 1.14 20.69 10.74
N ARG A 65 0.54 20.27 11.85
CA ARG A 65 -0.29 21.15 12.68
C ARG A 65 0.53 22.27 13.30
N ALA A 66 1.80 22.01 13.60
CA ALA A 66 2.74 23.02 14.10
C ALA A 66 3.22 23.98 13.02
N GLY A 67 2.84 23.78 11.77
CA GLY A 67 3.17 24.68 10.65
C GLY A 67 4.34 24.25 9.79
N LEU A 68 4.90 23.07 10.01
CA LEU A 68 5.96 22.56 9.15
C LEU A 68 5.38 22.08 7.81
N ASP A 69 6.15 22.23 6.74
CA ASP A 69 5.84 21.59 5.46
C ASP A 69 6.16 20.10 5.53
N ILE A 70 5.63 19.32 4.57
CA ILE A 70 5.76 17.88 4.58
C ILE A 70 7.22 17.40 4.49
N ARG A 71 8.07 18.10 3.76
CA ARG A 71 9.49 17.75 3.64
C ARG A 71 10.22 17.90 4.97
N SER A 72 10.04 19.04 5.62
CA SER A 72 10.65 19.31 6.94
C SER A 72 10.12 18.33 7.99
N ALA A 73 8.82 18.03 7.95
CA ALA A 73 8.21 17.06 8.85
C ALA A 73 8.81 15.67 8.68
N LEU A 74 8.95 15.20 7.44
CA LEU A 74 9.57 13.91 7.15
C LEU A 74 11.03 13.84 7.56
N GLU A 75 11.77 14.91 7.36
CA GLU A 75 13.17 15.00 7.80
C GLU A 75 13.28 14.76 9.29
N LEU A 76 12.41 15.40 10.08
CA LEU A 76 12.39 15.23 11.53
C LEU A 76 11.97 13.82 11.94
N VAL A 77 10.94 13.28 11.31
CA VAL A 77 10.47 11.90 11.59
C VAL A 77 11.57 10.89 11.32
N GLN A 78 12.29 11.06 10.22
CA GLN A 78 13.42 10.21 9.85
C GLN A 78 14.57 10.33 10.85
N THR A 79 14.94 11.54 11.21
CA THR A 79 16.06 11.81 12.12
C THR A 79 15.82 11.23 13.51
N ASN A 80 14.57 11.24 13.96
CA ASN A 80 14.19 10.75 15.28
C ASN A 80 13.97 9.22 15.33
N GLN A 81 14.08 8.53 14.20
CA GLN A 81 13.89 7.08 14.16
C GLN A 81 15.18 6.35 14.48
N ASP A 82 15.14 5.49 15.50
CA ASP A 82 16.30 4.72 15.96
C ASP A 82 16.53 3.41 15.22
N LYS A 83 15.47 2.83 14.66
CA LYS A 83 15.55 1.53 13.97
C LYS A 83 16.03 1.70 12.54
N PRO A 84 17.17 1.08 12.16
CA PRO A 84 17.77 1.30 10.82
C PRO A 84 16.87 0.96 9.65
N LYS A 85 16.09 -0.11 9.73
CA LYS A 85 15.17 -0.52 8.65
C LYS A 85 14.06 0.49 8.43
N ILE A 86 13.51 1.02 9.51
CA ILE A 86 12.43 2.01 9.46
C ILE A 86 12.99 3.35 9.00
N GLN A 87 14.15 3.73 9.50
CA GLN A 87 14.85 4.94 9.06
C GLN A 87 15.13 4.90 7.56
N THR A 88 15.56 3.77 7.02
CA THR A 88 15.78 3.59 5.58
C THR A 88 14.48 3.80 4.79
N THR A 89 13.37 3.27 5.26
CA THR A 89 12.06 3.47 4.63
C THR A 89 11.68 4.95 4.62
N TYR A 90 11.85 5.65 5.73
CA TYR A 90 11.55 7.08 5.83
C TYR A 90 12.49 7.92 4.96
N GLN A 91 13.76 7.52 4.84
CA GLN A 91 14.72 8.15 3.94
C GLN A 91 14.29 8.02 2.48
N GLU A 92 13.82 6.85 2.07
CA GLU A 92 13.30 6.62 0.72
C GLU A 92 12.11 7.52 0.42
N ILE A 93 11.19 7.68 1.37
CA ILE A 93 10.04 8.59 1.25
C ILE A 93 10.54 10.03 1.08
N TYR A 94 11.46 10.44 1.92
CA TYR A 94 12.03 11.79 1.89
C TYR A 94 12.72 12.08 0.54
N ASP A 95 13.57 11.17 0.07
CA ASP A 95 14.28 11.31 -1.19
C ASP A 95 13.32 11.43 -2.38
N THR A 96 12.25 10.65 -2.39
CA THR A 96 11.23 10.69 -3.44
C THR A 96 10.46 12.02 -3.41
N LEU A 97 10.13 12.53 -2.22
CA LEU A 97 9.49 13.85 -2.07
C LEU A 97 10.40 14.98 -2.56
N VAL A 98 11.67 14.93 -2.22
CA VAL A 98 12.65 15.95 -2.66
C VAL A 98 12.80 15.94 -4.18
N SER A 99 12.63 14.79 -4.81
CA SER A 99 12.64 14.67 -6.28
C SER A 99 11.42 15.30 -6.97
N GLY A 100 10.38 15.69 -6.21
CA GLY A 100 9.20 16.37 -6.70
C GLY A 100 7.93 15.55 -6.71
N ALA A 101 7.97 14.30 -6.26
CA ALA A 101 6.78 13.45 -6.15
C ALA A 101 5.91 13.83 -4.95
N GLY A 102 4.63 13.45 -4.99
CA GLY A 102 3.74 13.58 -3.85
C GLY A 102 4.01 12.54 -2.76
N LEU A 103 3.41 12.74 -1.59
CA LEU A 103 3.56 11.83 -0.46
C LEU A 103 3.02 10.43 -0.76
N ALA A 104 1.85 10.34 -1.41
CA ALA A 104 1.26 9.06 -1.78
C ALA A 104 2.18 8.25 -2.70
N GLU A 105 2.77 8.89 -3.70
CA GLU A 105 3.72 8.25 -4.62
C GLU A 105 4.98 7.81 -3.88
N ALA A 106 5.50 8.66 -3.00
CA ALA A 106 6.66 8.35 -2.18
C ALA A 106 6.41 7.15 -1.27
N MET A 107 5.24 7.08 -0.63
CA MET A 107 4.83 5.93 0.18
C MET A 107 4.71 4.66 -0.66
N ALA A 108 4.09 4.77 -1.83
CA ALA A 108 3.93 3.62 -2.74
C ALA A 108 5.28 3.04 -3.19
N SER A 109 6.28 3.87 -3.39
CA SER A 109 7.61 3.43 -3.84
C SER A 109 8.33 2.54 -2.82
N THR A 110 8.04 2.70 -1.54
CA THR A 110 8.66 1.90 -0.47
C THR A 110 8.07 0.50 -0.33
N LYS A 111 6.87 0.27 -0.85
CA LYS A 111 6.12 -0.99 -0.72
C LYS A 111 5.82 -1.40 0.73
N GLN A 112 5.79 -0.44 1.65
CA GLN A 112 5.55 -0.67 3.08
C GLN A 112 4.14 -0.32 3.52
N PHE A 113 3.36 0.32 2.65
CA PHE A 113 2.01 0.82 2.97
C PHE A 113 0.95 0.13 2.12
N SER A 114 -0.25 0.00 2.69
CA SER A 114 -1.37 -0.63 2.00
C SER A 114 -2.00 0.29 0.95
N VAL A 115 -2.79 -0.30 0.07
CA VAL A 115 -3.60 0.42 -0.93
C VAL A 115 -4.48 1.48 -0.28
N TYR A 116 -5.09 1.13 0.85
CA TYR A 116 -5.98 2.02 1.58
C TYR A 116 -5.25 3.27 2.07
N GLU A 117 -4.08 3.10 2.66
CA GLU A 117 -3.26 4.20 3.16
C GLU A 117 -2.79 5.11 2.02
N ILE A 118 -2.25 4.52 0.96
CA ILE A 118 -1.75 5.25 -0.21
C ILE A 118 -2.88 6.03 -0.90
N SER A 119 -4.02 5.38 -1.12
CA SER A 119 -5.17 6.03 -1.77
C SER A 119 -5.73 7.16 -0.92
N SER A 120 -5.80 6.98 0.39
CA SER A 120 -6.25 8.00 1.33
C SER A 120 -5.36 9.25 1.27
N ILE A 121 -4.04 9.06 1.25
CA ILE A 121 -3.08 10.16 1.16
C ILE A 121 -3.17 10.85 -0.23
N ARG A 122 -3.34 10.08 -1.30
CA ARG A 122 -3.47 10.65 -2.65
C ARG A 122 -4.68 11.56 -2.76
N ILE A 123 -5.83 11.11 -2.27
CA ILE A 123 -7.06 11.92 -2.24
C ILE A 123 -6.86 13.16 -1.37
N ALA A 124 -6.18 13.01 -0.23
CA ALA A 124 -5.89 14.12 0.67
C ALA A 124 -5.00 15.18 0.04
N GLU A 125 -3.97 14.78 -0.69
CA GLU A 125 -3.09 15.69 -1.42
C GLU A 125 -3.85 16.48 -2.50
N GLU A 126 -4.70 15.79 -3.26
CA GLU A 126 -5.50 16.40 -4.33
C GLU A 126 -6.54 17.39 -3.78
N SER A 127 -7.12 17.11 -2.62
CA SER A 127 -8.16 17.92 -2.01
C SER A 127 -7.64 18.98 -1.02
N GLY A 128 -6.33 18.98 -0.73
CA GLY A 128 -5.75 19.89 0.26
C GLY A 128 -6.11 19.55 1.71
N LYS A 129 -6.51 18.31 1.98
CA LYS A 129 -6.96 17.86 3.32
C LYS A 129 -5.99 16.83 3.94
N LEU A 130 -4.70 17.06 3.79
CA LEU A 130 -3.69 16.11 4.27
C LEU A 130 -3.73 15.95 5.79
N LEU A 131 -3.82 17.02 6.54
CA LEU A 131 -3.82 16.97 8.01
C LEU A 131 -4.99 16.15 8.58
N PRO A 132 -6.26 16.38 8.21
CA PRO A 132 -7.37 15.55 8.69
C PRO A 132 -7.24 14.07 8.33
N VAL A 133 -6.68 13.75 7.19
CA VAL A 133 -6.50 12.38 6.74
C VAL A 133 -5.39 11.69 7.53
N LEU A 134 -4.28 12.39 7.80
CA LEU A 134 -3.22 11.87 8.66
C LEU A 134 -3.73 11.57 10.06
N ASP A 135 -4.55 12.45 10.64
CA ASP A 135 -5.19 12.21 11.94
C ASP A 135 -6.06 10.96 11.92
N ARG A 136 -6.85 10.79 10.86
CA ARG A 136 -7.73 9.63 10.70
C ARG A 136 -6.95 8.33 10.56
N LEU A 137 -5.86 8.34 9.80
CA LEU A 137 -4.99 7.17 9.66
C LEU A 137 -4.31 6.82 10.98
N ALA A 138 -3.84 7.81 11.72
CA ALA A 138 -3.26 7.59 13.04
C ALA A 138 -4.28 6.95 13.99
N GLU A 139 -5.52 7.45 14.02
CA GLU A 139 -6.60 6.86 14.82
C GLU A 139 -6.92 5.42 14.38
N HIS A 140 -6.91 5.16 13.09
CA HIS A 140 -7.16 3.83 12.54
C HIS A 140 -6.17 2.81 13.09
N PHE A 141 -4.90 3.17 13.20
CA PHE A 141 -3.86 2.29 13.72
C PHE A 141 -3.75 2.28 15.24
N ALA A 142 -4.33 3.27 15.94
CA ALA A 142 -4.35 3.34 17.40
C ALA A 142 -5.33 2.33 18.04
N LYS A 143 -6.27 1.82 17.26
CA LYS A 143 -7.26 0.82 17.73
C LYS A 143 -6.68 -0.61 17.66
#